data_309ea9ff71de99e85ce519b0ee78e828
#
_entry.id   309ea9ff71de99e85ce519b0ee78e828
#
_cell.length_a   1.000
_cell.length_b   1.000
_cell.length_c   1.000
_cell.angle_alpha   90.00
_cell.angle_beta   90.00
_cell.angle_gamma   90.00
#
_symmetry.space_group_name_H-M   'P 1'
#
loop_
_entity.id
_entity.type
_entity.pdbx_description
1 polymer ?
#
loop_
_entity_poly.entity_id
_entity_poly.type
_entity_poly.pdbx_seq_one_letter_code
_entity_poly.pdbx_strand_id
1 'polypeptide(L)'
;MGKALGFVEISGVTAAVDALDIMCKTANVELVTWERKLGGRLVTLIIRGDVSAVTEAVEAAAAHAIKKPVAKAVIANPHSETERMVAISASRLSKGVQVIE
;
A
#
# COMPACT_ATOMS: atom_id res chain seq x y z
N MET A 1 13.79 -7.34 6.11
CA MET A 1 12.88 -6.54 5.26
C MET A 1 13.48 -5.16 5.05
N GLY A 2 13.49 -4.66 3.82
CA GLY A 2 14.02 -3.36 3.50
C GLY A 2 13.13 -2.21 3.97
N LYS A 3 13.56 -0.99 3.72
CA LYS A 3 12.86 0.21 4.19
C LYS A 3 12.23 1.04 3.06
N ALA A 4 12.23 0.55 1.83
CA ALA A 4 11.55 1.23 0.75
C ALA A 4 10.03 1.16 0.96
N LEU A 5 9.34 2.19 0.54
CA LEU A 5 7.88 2.25 0.57
C LEU A 5 7.33 2.27 -0.85
N GLY A 6 6.26 1.55 -1.07
CA GLY A 6 5.51 1.59 -2.31
C GLY A 6 4.10 2.09 -2.04
N PHE A 7 3.60 2.91 -2.95
CA PHE A 7 2.26 3.48 -2.88
C PHE A 7 1.51 3.14 -4.15
N VAL A 8 0.31 2.58 -3.99
CA VAL A 8 -0.59 2.31 -5.11
C VAL A 8 -1.95 2.89 -4.75
N GLU A 9 -2.39 3.86 -5.53
CA GLU A 9 -3.71 4.45 -5.38
C GLU A 9 -4.61 3.95 -6.49
N ILE A 10 -5.73 3.33 -6.11
CA ILE A 10 -6.60 2.65 -7.07
C ILE A 10 -8.06 2.88 -6.67
N SER A 11 -8.94 2.89 -7.67
CA SER A 11 -10.36 3.14 -7.44
C SER A 11 -11.09 1.85 -7.08
N GLY A 12 -11.65 1.83 -5.89
CA GLY A 12 -12.52 0.75 -5.42
C GLY A 12 -11.80 -0.26 -4.54
N VAL A 13 -12.50 -0.72 -3.51
CA VAL A 13 -11.95 -1.67 -2.54
C VAL A 13 -11.63 -3.00 -3.18
N THR A 14 -12.51 -3.49 -4.05
CA THR A 14 -12.27 -4.78 -4.73
C THR A 14 -11.00 -4.72 -5.58
N ALA A 15 -10.80 -3.63 -6.32
CA ALA A 15 -9.61 -3.46 -7.12
C ALA A 15 -8.35 -3.34 -6.23
N ALA A 16 -8.49 -2.68 -5.08
CA ALA A 16 -7.39 -2.54 -4.12
C ALA A 16 -6.99 -3.90 -3.54
N VAL A 17 -7.95 -4.73 -3.17
CA VAL A 17 -7.66 -6.07 -2.65
C VAL A 17 -6.98 -6.92 -3.71
N ASP A 18 -7.43 -6.86 -4.94
CA ASP A 18 -6.80 -7.55 -6.06
C ASP A 18 -5.36 -7.08 -6.27
N ALA A 19 -5.14 -5.77 -6.27
CA ALA A 19 -3.80 -5.21 -6.41
C ALA A 19 -2.87 -5.64 -5.28
N LEU A 20 -3.35 -5.65 -4.05
CA LEU A 20 -2.58 -6.10 -2.90
C LEU A 20 -2.18 -7.56 -3.04
N ASP A 21 -3.11 -8.41 -3.44
CA ASP A 21 -2.83 -9.83 -3.64
C ASP A 21 -1.74 -10.03 -4.70
N ILE A 22 -1.85 -9.32 -5.82
CA ILE A 22 -0.86 -9.37 -6.89
C ILE A 22 0.52 -8.96 -6.36
N MET A 23 0.59 -7.85 -5.62
CA MET A 23 1.86 -7.34 -5.10
C MET A 23 2.53 -8.33 -4.16
N CYS A 24 1.75 -8.89 -3.24
CA CYS A 24 2.30 -9.82 -2.24
C CYS A 24 2.67 -11.18 -2.85
N LYS A 25 2.03 -11.58 -3.94
CA LYS A 25 2.38 -12.80 -4.66
C LYS A 25 3.59 -12.63 -5.57
N THR A 26 3.86 -11.41 -6.02
CA THR A 26 4.93 -11.11 -6.97
C THR A 26 6.28 -10.97 -6.29
N ALA A 27 6.32 -10.34 -5.12
CA ALA A 27 7.58 -10.01 -4.46
C ALA A 27 7.44 -10.07 -2.95
N ASN A 28 8.59 -10.08 -2.26
CA ASN A 28 8.60 -10.12 -0.80
C ASN A 28 8.35 -8.72 -0.23
N VAL A 29 7.09 -8.35 -0.18
CA VAL A 29 6.61 -7.09 0.38
C VAL A 29 5.50 -7.37 1.37
N GLU A 30 5.26 -6.40 2.27
CA GLU A 30 4.16 -6.48 3.21
C GLU A 30 3.34 -5.20 3.20
N LEU A 31 2.06 -5.34 3.49
CA LEU A 31 1.18 -4.19 3.65
C LEU A 31 1.49 -3.51 4.98
N VAL A 32 1.79 -2.21 4.93
CA VAL A 32 2.00 -1.41 6.13
C VAL A 32 0.67 -0.84 6.60
N THR A 33 -0.07 -0.25 5.67
CA THR A 33 -1.36 0.36 5.95
C THR A 33 -2.08 0.62 4.64
N TRP A 34 -3.36 0.95 4.74
CA TRP A 34 -4.13 1.43 3.62
C TRP A 34 -5.01 2.59 4.07
N GLU A 35 -5.30 3.49 3.15
CA GLU A 35 -6.12 4.65 3.41
C GLU A 35 -7.30 4.67 2.46
N ARG A 36 -8.49 4.89 2.99
CA ARG A 36 -9.70 5.08 2.20
C ARG A 36 -10.23 6.48 2.45
N LYS A 37 -10.55 7.17 1.38
CA LYS A 37 -11.13 8.50 1.50
C LYS A 37 -12.61 8.38 1.81
N LEU A 38 -13.05 9.04 2.87
CA LEU A 38 -14.46 9.06 3.25
C LEU A 38 -15.29 9.66 2.12
N GLY A 39 -16.30 8.92 1.67
CA GLY A 39 -17.15 9.34 0.57
C GLY A 39 -16.54 9.21 -0.81
N GLY A 40 -15.28 8.77 -0.90
CA GLY A 40 -14.59 8.56 -2.16
C GLY A 40 -14.37 7.10 -2.46
N ARG A 41 -13.95 6.82 -3.69
CA ARG A 41 -13.66 5.46 -4.14
C ARG A 41 -12.18 5.12 -4.08
N LEU A 42 -11.33 6.12 -3.91
CA LEU A 42 -9.89 5.90 -3.95
C LEU A 42 -9.39 5.22 -2.69
N VAL A 43 -8.56 4.22 -2.91
CA VAL A 43 -7.88 3.48 -1.85
C VAL A 43 -6.39 3.59 -2.12
N THR A 44 -5.62 3.95 -1.10
CA THR A 44 -4.17 3.97 -1.20
C THR A 44 -3.60 2.81 -0.39
N LEU A 45 -2.85 1.95 -1.06
CA LEU A 45 -2.14 0.85 -0.42
C LEU A 45 -0.69 1.26 -0.22
N ILE A 46 -0.17 1.04 0.98
CA ILE A 46 1.23 1.36 1.30
C ILE A 46 1.92 0.07 1.70
N ILE A 47 2.93 -0.31 0.92
CA ILE A 47 3.69 -1.54 1.13
C ILE A 47 5.15 -1.20 1.47
N ARG A 48 5.83 -2.14 2.07
CA ARG A 48 7.24 -2.02 2.47
C ARG A 48 8.02 -3.24 2.04
N GLY A 49 9.27 -3.03 1.71
CA GLY A 49 10.20 -4.09 1.36
C GLY A 49 11.51 -3.52 0.88
N ASP A 50 12.38 -4.36 0.32
CA ASP A 50 13.56 -3.89 -0.38
C ASP A 50 13.12 -3.12 -1.63
N VAL A 51 13.92 -2.15 -2.07
CA VAL A 51 13.53 -1.27 -3.16
C VAL A 51 13.22 -2.05 -4.45
N SER A 52 13.98 -3.10 -4.74
CA SER A 52 13.71 -3.92 -5.93
C SER A 52 12.41 -4.70 -5.81
N ALA A 53 12.12 -5.24 -4.63
CA ALA A 53 10.87 -5.97 -4.38
C ALA A 53 9.67 -5.04 -4.45
N VAL A 54 9.75 -3.86 -3.85
CA VAL A 54 8.68 -2.87 -3.88
C VAL A 54 8.42 -2.39 -5.31
N THR A 55 9.48 -2.12 -6.07
CA THR A 55 9.36 -1.70 -7.47
C THR A 55 8.67 -2.78 -8.30
N GLU A 56 9.09 -4.01 -8.16
CA GLU A 56 8.50 -5.14 -8.88
C GLU A 56 7.03 -5.32 -8.53
N ALA A 57 6.69 -5.23 -7.24
CA ALA A 57 5.31 -5.35 -6.77
C ALA A 57 4.42 -4.26 -7.34
N VAL A 58 4.85 -3.01 -7.27
CA VAL A 58 4.10 -1.86 -7.78
C VAL A 58 3.87 -1.97 -9.28
N GLU A 59 4.91 -2.36 -10.03
CA GLU A 59 4.80 -2.54 -11.48
C GLU A 59 3.84 -3.68 -11.83
N ALA A 60 3.85 -4.77 -11.06
CA ALA A 60 2.93 -5.89 -11.27
C ALA A 60 1.48 -5.46 -11.04
N ALA A 61 1.22 -4.68 -10.01
CA ALA A 61 -0.13 -4.13 -9.78
C ALA A 61 -0.56 -3.25 -10.95
N ALA A 62 0.33 -2.40 -11.45
CA ALA A 62 0.03 -1.52 -12.58
C ALA A 62 -0.29 -2.32 -13.84
N ALA A 63 0.38 -3.46 -14.04
CA ALA A 63 0.21 -4.27 -15.25
C ALA A 63 -1.00 -5.21 -15.18
N HIS A 64 -1.34 -5.72 -14.01
CA HIS A 64 -2.24 -6.88 -13.88
C HIS A 64 -3.47 -6.67 -13.01
N ALA A 65 -3.56 -5.60 -12.23
CA ALA A 65 -4.75 -5.36 -11.42
C ALA A 65 -5.98 -5.15 -12.32
N ILE A 66 -7.15 -5.49 -11.79
CA ILE A 66 -8.41 -5.39 -12.54
C ILE A 66 -8.72 -3.96 -12.97
N LYS A 67 -8.13 -2.97 -12.31
CA LYS A 67 -8.15 -1.57 -12.72
C LYS A 67 -6.75 -1.02 -12.67
N LYS A 68 -6.44 -0.08 -13.56
CA LYS A 68 -5.16 0.61 -13.51
C LYS A 68 -5.11 1.55 -12.31
N PRO A 69 -4.02 1.55 -11.55
CA PRO A 69 -3.82 2.56 -10.51
C PRO A 69 -3.88 3.97 -11.11
N VAL A 70 -4.48 4.89 -10.36
CA VAL A 70 -4.52 6.31 -10.76
C VAL A 70 -3.22 7.01 -10.40
N ALA A 71 -2.47 6.46 -9.44
CA ALA A 71 -1.15 6.95 -9.06
C ALA A 71 -0.36 5.81 -8.43
N LYS A 72 0.95 5.84 -8.60
CA LYS A 72 1.86 4.89 -7.97
C LYS A 72 3.18 5.57 -7.70
N ALA A 73 3.87 5.13 -6.68
CA ALA A 73 5.18 5.68 -6.34
C ALA A 73 6.01 4.66 -5.57
N VAL A 74 7.32 4.76 -5.72
CA VAL A 74 8.27 4.01 -4.91
C VAL A 74 9.23 5.01 -4.30
N ILE A 75 9.39 4.95 -2.99
CA ILE A 75 10.34 5.79 -2.26
C ILE A 75 11.40 4.88 -1.66
N ALA A 76 12.60 4.94 -2.23
CA ALA A 76 13.67 3.99 -1.88
C ALA A 76 14.18 4.21 -0.44
N ASN A 77 14.27 5.45 -0.02
CA ASN A 77 14.82 5.80 1.29
C ASN A 77 13.96 6.90 1.92
N PRO A 78 12.81 6.55 2.50
CA PRO A 78 11.85 7.55 2.99
C PRO A 78 12.46 8.46 4.05
N HIS A 79 12.15 9.74 3.94
CA HIS A 79 12.49 10.72 4.96
C HIS A 79 11.78 10.38 6.27
N SER A 80 12.36 10.76 7.40
CA SER A 80 11.76 10.47 8.71
C SER A 80 10.35 11.03 8.86
N GLU A 81 10.05 12.17 8.25
CA GLU A 81 8.69 12.73 8.28
C GLU A 81 7.71 11.89 7.47
N THR A 82 8.15 11.31 6.36
CA THR A 82 7.33 10.37 5.58
C THR A 82 7.02 9.13 6.43
N GLU A 83 8.04 8.59 7.08
CA GLU A 83 7.87 7.43 7.96
C GLU A 83 6.91 7.73 9.11
N ARG A 84 7.00 8.94 9.68
CA ARG A 84 6.10 9.34 10.76
C ARG A 84 4.64 9.39 10.29
N MET A 85 4.41 9.94 9.11
CA MET A 85 3.07 9.99 8.52
C MET A 85 2.50 8.60 8.29
N VAL A 86 3.32 7.70 7.75
CA VAL A 86 2.92 6.31 7.50
C VAL A 86 2.64 5.58 8.82
N ALA A 87 3.45 5.82 9.83
CA ALA A 87 3.25 5.22 11.15
C ALA A 87 1.94 5.67 11.80
N ILE A 88 1.57 6.94 11.64
CA ILE A 88 0.30 7.46 12.14
C ILE A 88 -0.87 6.75 11.43
N SER A 89 -0.80 6.58 10.13
CA SER A 89 -1.82 5.86 9.37
C SER A 89 -1.96 4.42 9.86
N ALA A 90 -0.84 3.72 10.00
CA ALA A 90 -0.84 2.33 10.48
C ALA A 90 -1.41 2.21 11.90
N SER A 91 -1.10 3.18 12.76
CA SER A 91 -1.62 3.23 14.12
C SER A 91 -3.15 3.37 14.13
N ARG A 92 -3.70 4.21 13.26
CA ARG A 92 -5.16 4.37 13.15
C ARG A 92 -5.82 3.08 12.68
N LEU A 93 -5.22 2.38 11.76
CA LEU A 93 -5.72 1.10 11.28
C LEU A 93 -5.80 0.08 12.41
N SER A 94 -4.74 -0.04 13.21
CA SER A 94 -4.69 -0.93 14.37
C SER A 94 -5.78 -0.59 15.39
N LYS A 95 -5.96 0.70 15.66
CA LYS A 95 -6.97 1.17 16.63
C LYS A 95 -8.39 0.98 16.13
N GLY A 96 -8.57 0.94 14.81
CA GLY A 96 -9.88 0.71 14.21
C GLY A 96 -10.38 -0.71 14.39
N VAL A 97 -9.51 -1.63 14.72
CA VAL A 97 -9.88 -3.02 14.99
C VAL A 97 -10.11 -3.16 16.48
N GLN A 98 -11.37 -3.04 16.89
CA GLN A 98 -11.75 -3.23 18.28
C GLN A 98 -12.32 -4.62 18.48
N VAL A 99 -11.80 -5.28 19.50
CA VAL A 99 -12.36 -6.56 19.96
C VAL A 99 -13.35 -6.23 21.07
N ILE A 100 -14.60 -6.48 20.80
CA ILE A 100 -15.66 -6.31 21.79
C ILE A 100 -15.90 -7.68 22.44
N GLU A 101 -15.60 -7.73 23.73
CA GLU A 101 -15.72 -8.96 24.50
C GLU A 101 -17.05 -9.05 25.23
#